data_6f041b2d96ca58c5025a6eaef6e50672
#
_entry.id   6f041b2d96ca58c5025a6eaef6e50672
#
_cell.length_a   1.000
_cell.length_b   1.000
_cell.length_c   1.000
_cell.angle_alpha   90.00
_cell.angle_beta   90.00
_cell.angle_gamma   90.00
#
_symmetry.space_group_name_H-M   'P 1'
#
loop_
_entity.id
_entity.type
_entity.pdbx_description
1 polymer ?
#
loop_
_entity_poly.entity_id
_entity_poly.type
_entity_poly.pdbx_seq_one_letter_code
_entity_poly.pdbx_strand_id
1 'polypeptide(L)'
;IEVTVISNDNDNKADFVIVTKMIAGKVSAYNAKGNDGDGYITVTALLTDIAKADQIAGAEFADVKGSEDLAKDDIVLYYRVGDTFYAEKADSVNVTVTSTKGDDQIKDGSNTYKASALSSKYDDDNNTVLTTAVEPDDEVTLYLDNFGYVVYTDAVTAADEYMFITGSDASVKSGFESLTIKGVLSDGTEVTASVNKIDSKKLSSAFDGKTESAAEAMVNNKIVTYTKTGEKYNITVKDDTK
;
A
#
# COMPACT_ATOMS: atom_id res chain seq x y z
N ILE A 1 13.71 17.54 -4.29
CA ILE A 1 15.04 17.87 -4.85
C ILE A 1 16.06 17.26 -3.91
N GLU A 2 16.91 16.42 -4.45
CA GLU A 2 18.10 15.90 -3.77
C GLU A 2 19.32 16.76 -4.16
N VAL A 3 20.16 17.08 -3.20
CA VAL A 3 21.36 17.86 -3.43
C VAL A 3 22.56 17.07 -2.91
N THR A 4 23.45 16.67 -3.83
CA THR A 4 24.70 15.99 -3.50
C THR A 4 25.85 16.99 -3.63
N VAL A 5 26.62 17.16 -2.57
CA VAL A 5 27.78 18.06 -2.52
C VAL A 5 29.05 17.22 -2.51
N ILE A 6 29.95 17.46 -3.45
CA ILE A 6 31.21 16.72 -3.58
C ILE A 6 32.38 17.72 -3.35
N SER A 7 33.31 17.34 -2.47
CA SER A 7 34.59 17.98 -2.29
C SER A 7 35.72 16.99 -2.60
N ASN A 8 36.56 17.30 -3.58
CA ASN A 8 37.63 16.39 -4.05
C ASN A 8 38.96 16.58 -3.34
N ASP A 9 39.19 17.76 -2.75
CA ASP A 9 40.49 18.14 -2.17
C ASP A 9 40.46 18.36 -0.67
N ASN A 10 39.31 18.14 -0.03
CA ASN A 10 39.13 18.20 1.42
C ASN A 10 39.34 19.63 2.02
N ASP A 11 39.18 20.67 1.21
CA ASP A 11 39.31 22.06 1.63
C ASP A 11 38.08 22.67 2.29
N ASN A 12 37.04 21.85 2.56
CA ASN A 12 35.71 22.22 3.09
C ASN A 12 34.89 23.11 2.15
N LYS A 13 35.20 23.12 0.86
CA LYS A 13 34.39 23.77 -0.16
C LYS A 13 33.79 22.73 -1.08
N ALA A 14 32.67 23.06 -1.71
CA ALA A 14 32.06 22.23 -2.70
C ALA A 14 32.75 22.43 -4.06
N ASP A 15 33.33 21.38 -4.64
CA ASP A 15 33.82 21.38 -6.01
C ASP A 15 32.68 21.17 -7.00
N PHE A 16 31.73 20.31 -6.64
CA PHE A 16 30.54 20.04 -7.43
C PHE A 16 29.30 20.00 -6.54
N VAL A 17 28.21 20.54 -7.09
CA VAL A 17 26.87 20.41 -6.51
C VAL A 17 25.97 19.78 -7.57
N ILE A 18 25.48 18.59 -7.28
CA ILE A 18 24.54 17.89 -8.15
C ILE A 18 23.15 18.08 -7.55
N VAL A 19 22.24 18.62 -8.34
CA VAL A 19 20.84 18.82 -7.95
C VAL A 19 20.00 17.85 -8.77
N THR A 20 19.41 16.86 -8.10
CA THR A 20 18.53 15.87 -8.71
C THR A 20 17.08 16.17 -8.36
N LYS A 21 16.25 16.32 -9.37
CA LYS A 21 14.81 16.43 -9.20
C LYS A 21 14.20 15.03 -9.17
N MET A 22 14.12 14.44 -7.98
CA MET A 22 13.44 13.16 -7.80
C MET A 22 11.93 13.31 -7.98
N ILE A 23 11.31 12.29 -8.54
CA ILE A 23 9.87 12.17 -8.74
C ILE A 23 9.46 10.79 -8.20
N ALA A 24 8.38 10.73 -7.43
CA ALA A 24 7.78 9.48 -7.00
C ALA A 24 6.63 9.10 -7.93
N GLY A 25 6.51 7.82 -8.25
CA GLY A 25 5.47 7.31 -9.14
C GLY A 25 5.12 5.85 -8.88
N LYS A 26 4.03 5.40 -9.50
CA LYS A 26 3.61 4.00 -9.52
C LYS A 26 3.75 3.45 -10.92
N VAL A 27 4.35 2.28 -11.08
CA VAL A 27 4.43 1.57 -12.37
C VAL A 27 3.02 1.15 -12.77
N SER A 28 2.43 1.84 -13.73
CA SER A 28 1.06 1.59 -14.18
C SER A 28 1.00 0.59 -15.36
N ALA A 29 2.08 0.51 -16.16
CA ALA A 29 2.22 -0.52 -17.17
C ALA A 29 3.67 -1.00 -17.25
N TYR A 30 3.84 -2.30 -17.40
CA TYR A 30 5.12 -2.98 -17.55
C TYR A 30 4.96 -4.14 -18.51
N ASN A 31 5.75 -4.14 -19.57
CA ASN A 31 5.79 -5.22 -20.56
C ASN A 31 7.24 -5.58 -20.85
N ALA A 32 7.69 -6.70 -20.31
CA ALA A 32 9.06 -7.18 -20.47
C ALA A 32 9.39 -7.60 -21.94
N LYS A 33 8.38 -7.81 -22.78
CA LYS A 33 8.55 -8.18 -24.19
C LYS A 33 7.53 -7.41 -25.02
N GLY A 34 7.93 -6.28 -25.58
CA GLY A 34 7.14 -5.60 -26.61
C GLY A 34 7.00 -6.46 -27.88
N ASN A 35 6.17 -6.01 -28.81
CA ASN A 35 5.95 -6.71 -30.09
C ASN A 35 7.24 -6.85 -30.93
N ASP A 36 8.21 -5.96 -30.71
CA ASP A 36 9.50 -5.89 -31.42
C ASP A 36 10.67 -6.47 -30.58
N GLY A 37 10.38 -7.09 -29.43
CA GLY A 37 11.40 -7.67 -28.54
C GLY A 37 11.91 -6.70 -27.46
N ASP A 38 11.60 -5.41 -27.57
CA ASP A 38 11.97 -4.40 -26.60
C ASP A 38 10.83 -4.20 -25.59
N GLY A 39 11.18 -4.21 -24.30
CA GLY A 39 10.21 -3.97 -23.21
C GLY A 39 9.87 -2.49 -23.11
N TYR A 40 8.71 -2.18 -22.53
CA TYR A 40 8.34 -0.82 -22.22
C TYR A 40 7.76 -0.68 -20.82
N ILE A 41 7.88 0.53 -20.26
CA ILE A 41 7.39 0.89 -18.94
C ILE A 41 6.63 2.22 -18.98
N THR A 42 5.57 2.31 -18.18
CA THR A 42 4.86 3.57 -17.89
C THR A 42 4.80 3.75 -16.38
N VAL A 43 5.20 4.91 -15.91
CA VAL A 43 5.11 5.30 -14.51
C VAL A 43 4.15 6.47 -14.40
N THR A 44 3.10 6.30 -13.60
CA THR A 44 2.19 7.39 -13.24
C THR A 44 2.77 8.11 -12.03
N ALA A 45 3.17 9.37 -12.20
CA ALA A 45 3.69 10.17 -11.11
C ALA A 45 2.62 10.39 -10.03
N LEU A 46 3.03 10.40 -8.76
CA LEU A 46 2.14 10.65 -7.62
C LEU A 46 1.75 12.12 -7.51
N LEU A 47 2.58 13.03 -7.97
CA LEU A 47 2.26 14.46 -8.14
C LEU A 47 1.64 14.73 -9.52
N THR A 48 0.67 15.63 -9.58
CA THR A 48 -0.07 15.96 -10.80
C THR A 48 0.68 16.95 -11.72
N ASP A 49 1.57 17.78 -11.17
CA ASP A 49 2.20 18.89 -11.89
C ASP A 49 3.59 18.52 -12.46
N ILE A 50 3.76 17.27 -12.88
CA ILE A 50 5.01 16.82 -13.49
C ILE A 50 5.02 17.20 -14.97
N ALA A 51 6.08 17.92 -15.39
CA ALA A 51 6.25 18.29 -16.79
C ALA A 51 6.27 17.04 -17.68
N LYS A 52 5.63 17.13 -18.85
CA LYS A 52 5.53 16.00 -19.80
C LYS A 52 6.89 15.38 -20.13
N ALA A 53 7.94 16.20 -20.21
CA ALA A 53 9.30 15.73 -20.50
C ALA A 53 9.90 14.89 -19.36
N ASP A 54 9.38 15.04 -18.13
CA ASP A 54 9.83 14.31 -16.95
C ASP A 54 8.93 13.09 -16.63
N GLN A 55 8.00 12.71 -17.54
CA GLN A 55 7.11 11.57 -17.38
C GLN A 55 7.64 10.34 -18.11
N ILE A 56 7.60 9.19 -17.48
CA ILE A 56 7.88 7.90 -18.12
C ILE A 56 6.56 7.36 -18.68
N ALA A 57 6.30 7.58 -19.97
CA ALA A 57 5.04 7.23 -20.62
C ALA A 57 5.28 6.31 -21.82
N GLY A 58 5.25 4.99 -21.60
CA GLY A 58 5.53 4.00 -22.64
C GLY A 58 6.98 4.07 -23.14
N ALA A 59 7.93 4.38 -22.25
CA ALA A 59 9.34 4.45 -22.56
C ALA A 59 9.92 3.03 -22.72
N GLU A 60 10.83 2.86 -23.69
CA GLU A 60 11.58 1.61 -23.85
C GLU A 60 12.52 1.39 -22.65
N PHE A 61 12.78 0.14 -22.30
CA PHE A 61 13.69 -0.19 -21.18
C PHE A 61 15.09 0.37 -21.40
N ALA A 62 15.54 0.50 -22.66
CA ALA A 62 16.83 1.12 -22.98
C ALA A 62 16.95 2.57 -22.49
N ASP A 63 15.82 3.29 -22.47
CA ASP A 63 15.73 4.69 -22.06
C ASP A 63 15.50 4.87 -20.56
N VAL A 64 15.21 3.76 -19.82
CA VAL A 64 14.93 3.78 -18.38
C VAL A 64 15.87 2.81 -17.68
N LYS A 65 16.95 3.35 -17.12
CA LYS A 65 17.93 2.56 -16.31
C LYS A 65 17.30 2.10 -15.01
N GLY A 66 17.47 0.83 -14.66
CA GLY A 66 16.85 0.18 -13.50
C GLY A 66 15.47 -0.41 -13.81
N SER A 67 14.94 -0.26 -15.02
CA SER A 67 13.63 -0.81 -15.40
C SER A 67 13.54 -2.34 -15.32
N GLU A 68 14.66 -3.05 -15.45
CA GLU A 68 14.76 -4.51 -15.37
C GLU A 68 14.42 -5.08 -14.00
N ASP A 69 14.58 -4.28 -12.95
CA ASP A 69 14.30 -4.65 -11.55
C ASP A 69 12.88 -4.27 -11.10
N LEU A 70 12.10 -3.68 -12.00
CA LEU A 70 10.77 -3.18 -11.71
C LEU A 70 9.67 -4.14 -12.17
N ALA A 71 8.51 -4.01 -11.56
CA ALA A 71 7.30 -4.72 -11.94
C ALA A 71 6.09 -3.77 -11.94
N LYS A 72 4.99 -4.23 -12.56
CA LYS A 72 3.72 -3.51 -12.48
C LYS A 72 3.31 -3.36 -11.00
N ASP A 73 2.75 -2.21 -10.67
CA ASP A 73 2.31 -1.79 -9.35
C ASP A 73 3.42 -1.42 -8.35
N ASP A 74 4.70 -1.55 -8.71
CA ASP A 74 5.81 -1.04 -7.90
C ASP A 74 5.71 0.48 -7.71
N ILE A 75 6.04 0.93 -6.51
CA ILE A 75 6.30 2.34 -6.22
C ILE A 75 7.77 2.61 -6.46
N VAL A 76 8.04 3.66 -7.24
CA VAL A 76 9.39 3.98 -7.72
C VAL A 76 9.74 5.42 -7.46
N LEU A 77 11.03 5.66 -7.25
CA LEU A 77 11.65 6.96 -7.31
C LEU A 77 12.40 7.07 -8.63
N TYR A 78 12.23 8.16 -9.36
CA TYR A 78 12.90 8.33 -10.63
C TYR A 78 13.29 9.77 -10.90
N TYR A 79 14.26 9.94 -11.77
CA TYR A 79 14.72 11.25 -12.25
C TYR A 79 15.22 11.14 -13.70
N ARG A 80 15.41 12.27 -14.35
CA ARG A 80 15.87 12.33 -15.71
C ARG A 80 17.20 13.08 -15.83
N VAL A 81 18.11 12.54 -16.64
CA VAL A 81 19.37 13.20 -17.02
C VAL A 81 19.49 13.15 -18.56
N GLY A 82 19.44 14.30 -19.20
CA GLY A 82 19.34 14.36 -20.65
C GLY A 82 18.05 13.67 -21.17
N ASP A 83 18.21 12.65 -21.98
CA ASP A 83 17.09 11.86 -22.52
C ASP A 83 16.88 10.52 -21.78
N THR A 84 17.73 10.21 -20.79
CA THR A 84 17.69 8.96 -20.04
C THR A 84 17.00 9.15 -18.69
N PHE A 85 16.07 8.27 -18.37
CA PHE A 85 15.50 8.13 -17.04
C PHE A 85 16.31 7.16 -16.20
N TYR A 86 16.33 7.40 -14.89
CA TYR A 86 16.89 6.51 -13.88
C TYR A 86 15.77 6.25 -12.89
N ALA A 87 15.44 4.99 -12.69
CA ALA A 87 14.34 4.59 -11.80
C ALA A 87 14.80 3.48 -10.87
N GLU A 88 14.37 3.56 -9.63
CA GLU A 88 14.62 2.57 -8.59
C GLU A 88 13.35 2.31 -7.80
N LYS A 89 13.20 1.13 -7.26
CA LYS A 89 12.08 0.78 -6.39
C LYS A 89 12.22 1.53 -5.07
N ALA A 90 11.16 2.16 -4.62
CA ALA A 90 11.14 2.82 -3.32
C ALA A 90 11.33 1.79 -2.20
N ASP A 91 12.13 2.13 -1.19
CA ASP A 91 12.21 1.34 0.03
C ASP A 91 10.84 1.24 0.70
N SER A 92 10.59 0.13 1.38
CA SER A 92 9.31 -0.07 2.05
C SER A 92 9.45 -0.68 3.43
N VAL A 93 8.50 -0.35 4.31
CA VAL A 93 8.40 -0.90 5.66
C VAL A 93 6.94 -1.17 6.00
N ASN A 94 6.67 -2.34 6.58
CA ASN A 94 5.36 -2.67 7.11
C ASN A 94 5.25 -2.20 8.55
N VAL A 95 4.20 -1.48 8.86
CA VAL A 95 3.95 -0.94 10.20
C VAL A 95 2.51 -1.16 10.64
N THR A 96 2.31 -1.30 11.95
CA THR A 96 0.99 -1.17 12.56
C THR A 96 0.87 0.25 13.10
N VAL A 97 -0.09 0.99 12.58
CA VAL A 97 -0.30 2.40 12.95
C VAL A 97 -0.78 2.48 14.39
N THR A 98 -0.01 3.09 15.28
CA THR A 98 -0.44 3.33 16.66
C THR A 98 -1.12 4.67 16.85
N SER A 99 -0.76 5.66 16.06
CA SER A 99 -1.44 6.96 16.02
C SER A 99 -1.04 7.72 14.75
N THR A 100 -1.85 8.70 14.39
CA THR A 100 -1.54 9.70 13.38
C THR A 100 -1.48 11.09 14.01
N LYS A 101 -0.75 12.00 13.41
CA LYS A 101 -0.76 13.41 13.80
C LYS A 101 -1.02 14.26 12.58
N GLY A 102 -2.23 14.83 12.51
CA GLY A 102 -2.69 15.46 11.28
C GLY A 102 -2.71 14.45 10.13
N ASP A 103 -2.62 14.97 8.92
CA ASP A 103 -2.56 14.16 7.70
C ASP A 103 -1.12 13.98 7.20
N ASP A 104 -0.11 14.35 8.01
CA ASP A 104 1.29 14.41 7.60
C ASP A 104 2.19 13.40 8.31
N GLN A 105 1.73 12.76 9.40
CA GLN A 105 2.57 11.85 10.20
C GLN A 105 1.85 10.57 10.60
N ILE A 106 2.60 9.48 10.53
CA ILE A 106 2.23 8.15 11.01
C ILE A 106 3.20 7.73 12.10
N LYS A 107 2.69 7.09 13.18
CA LYS A 107 3.51 6.48 14.22
C LYS A 107 3.23 4.99 14.32
N ASP A 108 4.28 4.21 14.55
CA ASP A 108 4.26 2.78 14.85
C ASP A 108 4.83 2.51 16.26
N GLY A 109 4.33 3.17 17.28
CA GLY A 109 4.86 3.08 18.65
C GLY A 109 6.16 3.86 18.82
N SER A 110 7.27 3.38 18.24
CA SER A 110 8.61 3.96 18.43
C SER A 110 9.01 4.98 17.37
N ASN A 111 8.60 4.76 16.13
CA ASN A 111 9.02 5.55 14.98
C ASN A 111 7.93 6.55 14.57
N THR A 112 8.38 7.63 13.96
CA THR A 112 7.49 8.63 13.35
C THR A 112 7.89 8.82 11.90
N TYR A 113 6.97 8.53 11.00
CA TYR A 113 7.11 8.70 9.56
C TYR A 113 6.37 9.96 9.13
N LYS A 114 6.99 10.79 8.32
CA LYS A 114 6.39 12.02 7.80
C LYS A 114 6.12 11.90 6.32
N ALA A 115 5.11 12.60 5.84
CA ALA A 115 4.80 12.67 4.41
C ALA A 115 5.94 13.31 3.62
N SER A 116 6.25 12.75 2.46
CA SER A 116 7.25 13.28 1.53
C SER A 116 6.68 14.38 0.64
N ALA A 117 7.48 15.40 0.36
CA ALA A 117 7.15 16.40 -0.64
C ALA A 117 7.15 15.86 -2.09
N LEU A 118 7.59 14.61 -2.31
CA LEU A 118 7.60 13.99 -3.66
C LEU A 118 6.24 13.43 -4.08
N SER A 119 5.30 13.26 -3.15
CA SER A 119 4.00 12.63 -3.45
C SER A 119 2.83 13.39 -2.86
N SER A 120 3.08 14.41 -2.06
CA SER A 120 2.07 14.98 -1.19
C SER A 120 1.14 15.92 -1.92
N LYS A 121 -0.12 15.81 -1.56
CA LYS A 121 -1.01 16.97 -1.61
C LYS A 121 -0.51 17.98 -0.57
N TYR A 122 -0.68 19.24 -0.89
CA TYR A 122 -0.55 20.30 0.09
C TYR A 122 -1.94 20.59 0.64
N ASP A 123 -2.08 20.75 1.95
CA ASP A 123 -3.28 21.29 2.56
C ASP A 123 -3.38 22.81 2.29
N ASP A 124 -4.48 23.44 2.71
CA ASP A 124 -4.70 24.88 2.53
C ASP A 124 -3.63 25.76 3.23
N ASP A 125 -2.91 25.18 4.21
CA ASP A 125 -1.81 25.83 4.94
C ASP A 125 -0.42 25.50 4.35
N ASN A 126 -0.37 24.84 3.18
CA ASN A 126 0.86 24.43 2.49
C ASN A 126 1.70 23.36 3.22
N ASN A 127 1.08 22.56 4.10
CA ASN A 127 1.75 21.41 4.70
C ASN A 127 1.61 20.19 3.80
N THR A 128 2.64 19.34 3.79
CA THR A 128 2.59 18.05 3.11
C THR A 128 1.66 17.09 3.86
N VAL A 129 0.74 16.44 3.14
CA VAL A 129 -0.19 15.46 3.70
C VAL A 129 0.00 14.11 3.05
N LEU A 130 -0.35 13.03 3.74
CA LEU A 130 -0.30 11.68 3.20
C LEU A 130 -1.31 11.53 2.06
N THR A 131 -0.94 10.79 1.03
CA THR A 131 -1.80 10.55 -0.13
C THR A 131 -2.98 9.64 0.19
N THR A 132 -2.86 8.80 1.22
CA THR A 132 -3.88 7.87 1.69
C THR A 132 -4.06 8.07 3.19
N ALA A 133 -5.29 8.30 3.62
CA ALA A 133 -5.62 8.35 5.04
C ALA A 133 -5.42 6.98 5.67
N VAL A 134 -4.78 6.94 6.84
CA VAL A 134 -4.61 5.74 7.66
C VAL A 134 -5.15 6.02 9.07
N GLU A 135 -5.65 4.98 9.71
CA GLU A 135 -6.21 5.06 11.06
C GLU A 135 -5.38 4.23 12.06
N PRO A 136 -5.45 4.53 13.35
CA PRO A 136 -4.86 3.64 14.37
C PRO A 136 -5.36 2.20 14.21
N ASP A 137 -4.46 1.25 14.44
CA ASP A 137 -4.62 -0.19 14.26
C ASP A 137 -4.63 -0.67 12.80
N ASP A 138 -4.44 0.22 11.80
CA ASP A 138 -4.21 -0.22 10.43
C ASP A 138 -2.82 -0.84 10.29
N GLU A 139 -2.75 -1.96 9.58
CA GLU A 139 -1.49 -2.51 9.07
C GLU A 139 -1.26 -1.97 7.65
N VAL A 140 -0.17 -1.23 7.48
CA VAL A 140 0.12 -0.58 6.20
C VAL A 140 1.58 -0.78 5.79
N THR A 141 1.80 -0.84 4.47
CA THR A 141 3.12 -0.71 3.88
C THR A 141 3.37 0.76 3.59
N LEU A 142 4.41 1.31 4.19
CA LEU A 142 4.90 2.65 3.89
C LEU A 142 6.02 2.53 2.87
N TYR A 143 5.91 3.25 1.76
CA TYR A 143 6.98 3.40 0.77
C TYR A 143 7.70 4.73 1.03
N LEU A 144 9.02 4.68 1.06
CA LEU A 144 9.84 5.77 1.55
C LEU A 144 10.71 6.36 0.43
N ASP A 145 10.97 7.65 0.52
CA ASP A 145 12.02 8.28 -0.27
C ASP A 145 13.41 8.04 0.35
N ASN A 146 14.46 8.48 -0.32
CA ASN A 146 15.86 8.31 0.10
C ASN A 146 16.19 8.96 1.46
N PHE A 147 15.26 9.74 2.02
CA PHE A 147 15.39 10.39 3.32
C PHE A 147 14.48 9.78 4.40
N GLY A 148 13.74 8.72 4.05
CA GLY A 148 12.81 8.04 4.95
C GLY A 148 11.46 8.74 5.11
N TYR A 149 11.07 9.65 4.21
CA TYR A 149 9.74 10.24 4.19
C TYR A 149 8.79 9.37 3.35
N VAL A 150 7.54 9.31 3.75
CA VAL A 150 6.51 8.48 3.12
C VAL A 150 6.07 9.11 1.80
N VAL A 151 6.30 8.41 0.70
CA VAL A 151 5.83 8.79 -0.64
C VAL A 151 4.49 8.14 -0.98
N TYR A 152 4.20 6.98 -0.41
CA TYR A 152 2.97 6.24 -0.68
C TYR A 152 2.64 5.32 0.50
N THR A 153 1.35 5.09 0.74
CA THR A 153 0.86 4.12 1.71
C THR A 153 -0.05 3.13 1.00
N ASP A 154 0.14 1.86 1.28
CA ASP A 154 -0.78 0.81 0.81
C ASP A 154 -1.19 -0.05 2.00
N ALA A 155 -2.41 -0.60 1.96
CA ALA A 155 -2.77 -1.59 2.94
C ALA A 155 -1.79 -2.76 2.84
N VAL A 156 -1.34 -3.30 3.97
CA VAL A 156 -0.63 -4.57 3.94
C VAL A 156 -1.61 -5.58 3.36
N THR A 157 -1.42 -5.93 2.12
CA THR A 157 -2.01 -7.15 1.57
C THR A 157 -1.27 -8.29 2.24
N ALA A 158 -1.75 -8.70 3.42
CA ALA A 158 -1.41 -10.02 3.92
C ALA A 158 -1.64 -10.99 2.76
N ALA A 159 -0.67 -11.84 2.47
CA ALA A 159 -0.90 -12.95 1.55
C ALA A 159 -2.23 -13.55 1.96
N ASP A 160 -3.18 -13.68 1.01
CA ASP A 160 -4.53 -14.16 1.29
C ASP A 160 -4.44 -15.41 2.16
N GLU A 161 -4.57 -15.23 3.48
CA GLU A 161 -4.65 -16.36 4.38
C GLU A 161 -6.06 -16.94 4.24
N TYR A 162 -6.15 -18.20 3.87
CA TYR A 162 -7.41 -18.88 3.65
C TYR A 162 -7.83 -19.62 4.91
N MET A 163 -9.14 -19.59 5.16
CA MET A 163 -9.78 -20.39 6.20
C MET A 163 -11.07 -21.01 5.65
N PHE A 164 -11.30 -22.28 5.93
CA PHE A 164 -12.59 -22.91 5.69
C PHE A 164 -13.44 -22.81 6.95
N ILE A 165 -14.60 -22.16 6.88
CA ILE A 165 -15.51 -22.00 8.01
C ILE A 165 -16.33 -23.27 8.19
N THR A 166 -16.15 -23.95 9.32
CA THR A 166 -16.87 -25.18 9.67
C THR A 166 -18.15 -24.92 10.47
N GLY A 167 -18.30 -23.74 11.06
CA GLY A 167 -19.47 -23.35 11.81
C GLY A 167 -19.39 -21.90 12.29
N SER A 168 -20.53 -21.33 12.62
CA SER A 168 -20.60 -19.98 13.18
C SER A 168 -21.78 -19.83 14.15
N ASP A 169 -21.72 -18.80 14.97
CA ASP A 169 -22.75 -18.34 15.89
C ASP A 169 -22.91 -16.84 15.72
N ALA A 170 -24.08 -16.39 15.32
CA ALA A 170 -24.37 -14.99 15.01
C ALA A 170 -25.44 -14.41 15.95
N SER A 171 -25.24 -13.14 16.35
CA SER A 171 -26.30 -12.30 16.92
C SER A 171 -26.57 -11.14 15.99
N VAL A 172 -27.84 -10.93 15.66
CA VAL A 172 -28.30 -9.84 14.78
C VAL A 172 -29.06 -8.75 15.56
N LYS A 173 -28.96 -8.77 16.89
CA LYS A 173 -29.60 -7.77 17.75
C LYS A 173 -28.96 -6.39 17.53
N SER A 174 -29.76 -5.42 17.07
CA SER A 174 -29.29 -4.07 16.75
C SER A 174 -28.48 -3.44 17.90
N GLY A 175 -27.27 -2.99 17.56
CA GLY A 175 -26.29 -2.43 18.53
C GLY A 175 -25.48 -3.47 19.30
N PHE A 176 -25.74 -4.77 19.09
CA PHE A 176 -25.04 -5.89 19.73
C PHE A 176 -24.75 -7.01 18.72
N GLU A 177 -24.56 -6.63 17.46
CA GLU A 177 -24.25 -7.59 16.41
C GLU A 177 -22.89 -8.24 16.68
N SER A 178 -22.89 -9.58 16.62
CA SER A 178 -21.67 -10.36 16.80
C SER A 178 -21.67 -11.58 15.87
N LEU A 179 -20.48 -12.03 15.54
CA LEU A 179 -20.25 -13.27 14.81
C LEU A 179 -19.02 -13.96 15.39
N THR A 180 -19.20 -15.18 15.85
CA THR A 180 -18.10 -16.07 16.21
C THR A 180 -18.06 -17.19 15.17
N ILE A 181 -16.88 -17.50 14.66
CA ILE A 181 -16.65 -18.54 13.67
C ILE A 181 -15.76 -19.64 14.23
N LYS A 182 -15.99 -20.87 13.75
CA LYS A 182 -15.04 -21.98 13.83
C LYS A 182 -14.54 -22.25 12.42
N GLY A 183 -13.26 -22.42 12.25
CA GLY A 183 -12.68 -22.67 10.95
C GLY A 183 -11.38 -23.45 11.03
N VAL A 184 -10.93 -23.90 9.88
CA VAL A 184 -9.66 -24.59 9.68
C VAL A 184 -8.80 -23.72 8.77
N LEU A 185 -7.61 -23.36 9.22
CA LEU A 185 -6.63 -22.60 8.45
C LEU A 185 -5.99 -23.47 7.37
N SER A 186 -5.27 -22.86 6.45
CA SER A 186 -4.57 -23.56 5.36
C SER A 186 -3.51 -24.56 5.83
N ASP A 187 -2.98 -24.39 7.04
CA ASP A 187 -2.02 -25.31 7.69
C ASP A 187 -2.71 -26.46 8.47
N GLY A 188 -4.05 -26.52 8.47
CA GLY A 188 -4.83 -27.50 9.22
C GLY A 188 -5.16 -27.11 10.66
N THR A 189 -4.71 -25.94 11.14
CA THR A 189 -5.00 -25.47 12.50
C THR A 189 -6.48 -25.10 12.64
N GLU A 190 -7.14 -25.64 13.67
CA GLU A 190 -8.50 -25.26 14.03
C GLU A 190 -8.49 -23.97 14.86
N VAL A 191 -9.36 -23.02 14.50
CA VAL A 191 -9.51 -21.75 15.20
C VAL A 191 -10.97 -21.48 15.55
N THR A 192 -11.17 -20.80 16.69
CA THR A 192 -12.45 -20.16 17.03
C THR A 192 -12.16 -18.68 17.23
N ALA A 193 -12.86 -17.83 16.51
CA ALA A 193 -12.53 -16.42 16.44
C ALA A 193 -13.76 -15.52 16.33
N SER A 194 -13.67 -14.33 16.90
CA SER A 194 -14.67 -13.28 16.69
C SER A 194 -14.39 -12.54 15.39
N VAL A 195 -15.44 -12.22 14.64
CA VAL A 195 -15.37 -11.47 13.38
C VAL A 195 -15.72 -10.01 13.63
N ASN A 196 -14.96 -9.12 13.02
CA ASN A 196 -15.19 -7.67 13.07
C ASN A 196 -15.87 -7.15 11.81
N LYS A 197 -15.48 -7.65 10.62
CA LYS A 197 -16.04 -7.26 9.32
C LYS A 197 -16.25 -8.48 8.43
N ILE A 198 -17.27 -8.41 7.56
CA ILE A 198 -17.53 -9.36 6.46
C ILE A 198 -17.58 -8.55 5.17
N ASP A 199 -16.78 -8.92 4.16
CA ASP A 199 -16.71 -8.24 2.86
C ASP A 199 -16.54 -6.72 3.01
N SER A 200 -15.61 -6.31 3.87
CA SER A 200 -15.32 -4.92 4.24
C SER A 200 -16.44 -4.17 4.99
N LYS A 201 -17.58 -4.80 5.27
CA LYS A 201 -18.70 -4.19 5.99
C LYS A 201 -18.67 -4.54 7.48
N LYS A 202 -18.97 -3.58 8.35
CA LYS A 202 -19.22 -3.84 9.77
C LYS A 202 -20.41 -4.80 9.93
N LEU A 203 -20.43 -5.60 11.00
CA LEU A 203 -21.50 -6.58 11.22
C LEU A 203 -22.91 -5.94 11.24
N SER A 204 -23.04 -4.73 11.81
CA SER A 204 -24.30 -3.98 11.79
C SER A 204 -24.86 -3.75 10.38
N SER A 205 -23.98 -3.49 9.41
CA SER A 205 -24.39 -3.32 8.00
C SER A 205 -24.52 -4.65 7.26
N ALA A 206 -23.69 -5.65 7.61
CA ALA A 206 -23.73 -6.95 6.97
C ALA A 206 -24.99 -7.74 7.38
N PHE A 207 -25.50 -7.52 8.60
CA PHE A 207 -26.64 -8.25 9.18
C PHE A 207 -27.96 -7.46 9.09
N ASP A 208 -27.94 -6.27 8.52
CA ASP A 208 -29.16 -5.46 8.38
C ASP A 208 -30.28 -6.23 7.69
N GLY A 209 -31.44 -6.30 8.35
CA GLY A 209 -32.62 -7.05 7.89
C GLY A 209 -32.48 -8.57 7.84
N LYS A 210 -31.44 -9.17 8.43
CA LYS A 210 -31.22 -10.63 8.44
C LYS A 210 -31.65 -11.26 9.76
N THR A 211 -31.95 -12.56 9.68
CA THR A 211 -32.06 -13.45 10.85
C THR A 211 -30.68 -14.02 11.20
N GLU A 212 -30.52 -14.55 12.40
CA GLU A 212 -29.28 -15.22 12.85
C GLU A 212 -28.88 -16.32 11.88
N SER A 213 -29.80 -17.21 11.52
CA SER A 213 -29.53 -18.27 10.53
C SER A 213 -29.11 -17.75 9.16
N ALA A 214 -29.67 -16.59 8.72
CA ALA A 214 -29.26 -15.98 7.45
C ALA A 214 -27.87 -15.35 7.56
N ALA A 215 -27.51 -14.80 8.71
CA ALA A 215 -26.18 -14.25 8.96
C ALA A 215 -25.11 -15.38 9.01
N GLU A 216 -25.41 -16.49 9.67
CA GLU A 216 -24.57 -17.68 9.72
C GLU A 216 -24.37 -18.31 8.33
N ALA A 217 -25.43 -18.39 7.52
CA ALA A 217 -25.38 -18.93 6.16
C ALA A 217 -24.49 -18.11 5.21
N MET A 218 -24.16 -16.86 5.55
CA MET A 218 -23.22 -16.06 4.78
C MET A 218 -21.81 -16.64 4.79
N VAL A 219 -21.43 -17.33 5.86
CA VAL A 219 -20.05 -17.77 6.10
C VAL A 219 -19.89 -19.27 6.26
N ASN A 220 -20.91 -20.00 6.76
CA ASN A 220 -20.82 -21.42 7.02
C ASN A 220 -20.56 -22.23 5.75
N ASN A 221 -19.65 -23.20 5.85
CA ASN A 221 -19.21 -24.09 4.76
C ASN A 221 -18.59 -23.32 3.58
N LYS A 222 -17.99 -22.15 3.83
CA LYS A 222 -17.33 -21.35 2.80
C LYS A 222 -15.84 -21.20 3.07
N ILE A 223 -15.10 -21.01 1.98
CA ILE A 223 -13.72 -20.54 2.04
C ILE A 223 -13.76 -19.02 2.15
N VAL A 224 -13.02 -18.49 3.10
CA VAL A 224 -12.84 -17.06 3.28
C VAL A 224 -11.36 -16.72 3.23
N THR A 225 -11.01 -15.52 2.76
CA THR A 225 -9.74 -14.91 3.10
C THR A 225 -9.93 -14.09 4.37
N TYR A 226 -8.86 -13.92 5.14
CA TYR A 226 -8.95 -13.15 6.37
C TYR A 226 -7.70 -12.31 6.63
N THR A 227 -7.92 -11.23 7.39
CA THR A 227 -6.87 -10.46 8.05
C THR A 227 -7.21 -10.37 9.54
N LYS A 228 -6.21 -10.17 10.38
CA LYS A 228 -6.41 -9.99 11.82
C LYS A 228 -6.28 -8.51 12.18
N THR A 229 -7.20 -8.04 13.05
CA THR A 229 -7.09 -6.72 13.69
C THR A 229 -7.21 -6.98 15.19
N GLY A 230 -6.08 -6.97 15.89
CA GLY A 230 -5.99 -7.45 17.26
C GLY A 230 -6.42 -8.92 17.37
N GLU A 231 -7.40 -9.21 18.22
CA GLU A 231 -7.95 -10.58 18.41
C GLU A 231 -9.13 -10.89 17.48
N LYS A 232 -9.53 -9.98 16.60
CA LYS A 232 -10.69 -10.14 15.71
C LYS A 232 -10.26 -10.35 14.27
N TYR A 233 -11.10 -11.05 13.52
CA TYR A 233 -10.90 -11.36 12.11
C TYR A 233 -11.77 -10.48 11.23
N ASN A 234 -11.18 -9.91 10.19
CA ASN A 234 -11.91 -9.35 9.06
C ASN A 234 -11.91 -10.42 7.97
N ILE A 235 -13.06 -10.86 7.52
CA ILE A 235 -13.18 -11.95 6.56
C ILE A 235 -13.79 -11.47 5.26
N THR A 236 -13.33 -12.05 4.15
CA THR A 236 -13.92 -11.86 2.82
C THR A 236 -14.33 -13.23 2.29
N VAL A 237 -15.61 -13.39 2.00
CA VAL A 237 -16.15 -14.63 1.48
C VAL A 237 -15.74 -14.77 0.02
N LYS A 238 -15.10 -15.89 -0.33
CA LYS A 238 -14.81 -16.22 -1.72
C LYS A 238 -16.03 -16.96 -2.27
N ASP A 239 -16.71 -16.35 -3.23
CA ASP A 239 -17.75 -17.02 -3.97
C ASP A 239 -17.13 -18.17 -4.77
N ASP A 240 -17.79 -19.36 -4.74
CA ASP A 240 -17.49 -20.47 -5.64
C ASP A 240 -17.86 -20.09 -7.09
N THR A 241 -17.16 -19.14 -7.67
CA THR A 241 -17.24 -18.93 -9.11
C THR A 241 -16.42 -20.01 -9.79
N LYS A 242 -17.15 -20.92 -10.41
CA LYS A 242 -16.67 -22.01 -11.26
C LYS A 242 -15.67 -21.54 -12.32
#